data_6e209950547b9c4268d9129264bd767e
#
_entry.id   6e209950547b9c4268d9129264bd767e
#
_cell.length_a   1.000
_cell.length_b   1.000
_cell.length_c   1.000
_cell.angle_alpha   90.00
_cell.angle_beta   90.00
_cell.angle_gamma   90.00
#
_symmetry.space_group_name_H-M   'P 1'
#
loop_
_entity.id
_entity.type
_entity.pdbx_description
1 polymer ?
#
loop_
_entity_poly.entity_id
_entity_poly.type
_entity_poly.pdbx_seq_one_letter_code
_entity_poly.pdbx_strand_id
1 'polypeptide(L)'
;MSENQGKWALILGASSGFGAATAREFARAGWNIIGVHLDRRGTMALVEEVINDIRAAGVEVVFHNVNAADEGKRKQIIAETVGLLRERGEEGRVVAMLHSLAFGAIRAYVDDGDGAITPANFQMTMEVMANSLVYWTQDLISSGLMTTGGRIYAMTSSGTHRVIRKYGAISMAKAALEANIRQLAVELATHGITANAIQAGVTDTPALRKIPDHPNMIGRILASNPHGRLTVPDDVAKVIVTLAVPATAWLTGDVIRVDGGEDIVG
;
A
#
# COMPACT_ATOMS: atom_id res chain seq x y z
N MET A 1 -0.21 12.32 27.65
CA MET A 1 -0.82 11.88 26.39
C MET A 1 0.28 11.29 25.53
N SER A 2 0.09 10.14 24.90
CA SER A 2 1.14 9.57 24.04
C SER A 2 1.38 10.50 22.84
N GLU A 3 2.61 10.61 22.35
CA GLU A 3 3.01 11.44 21.20
C GLU A 3 2.21 11.13 19.91
N ASN A 4 1.55 9.98 19.88
CA ASN A 4 0.78 9.47 18.75
C ASN A 4 -0.74 9.70 18.87
N GLN A 5 -1.22 10.26 19.95
CA GLN A 5 -2.66 10.49 20.15
C GLN A 5 -3.22 11.47 19.09
N GLY A 6 -4.31 11.10 18.45
CA GLY A 6 -4.94 11.87 17.37
C GLY A 6 -4.27 11.75 15.99
N LYS A 7 -3.21 10.94 15.81
CA LYS A 7 -2.65 10.65 14.48
C LYS A 7 -3.50 9.61 13.76
N TRP A 8 -3.64 9.78 12.46
CA TRP A 8 -4.38 8.85 11.58
C TRP A 8 -3.48 8.31 10.48
N ALA A 9 -3.65 7.03 10.15
CA ALA A 9 -3.07 6.41 8.98
C ALA A 9 -4.18 6.02 7.99
N LEU A 10 -4.04 6.42 6.73
CA LEU A 10 -4.90 6.01 5.62
C LEU A 10 -4.26 4.82 4.91
N ILE A 11 -4.96 3.68 4.87
CA ILE A 11 -4.47 2.44 4.26
C ILE A 11 -5.35 2.06 3.09
N LEU A 12 -4.82 2.13 1.88
CA LEU A 12 -5.48 1.66 0.67
C LEU A 12 -5.11 0.18 0.44
N GLY A 13 -6.09 -0.71 0.47
CA GLY A 13 -5.91 -2.16 0.48
C GLY A 13 -5.82 -2.72 1.91
N ALA A 14 -6.64 -2.22 2.84
CA ALA A 14 -6.54 -2.47 4.28
C ALA A 14 -7.02 -3.86 4.74
N SER A 15 -7.67 -4.66 3.88
CA SER A 15 -8.34 -5.90 4.31
C SER A 15 -7.45 -7.14 4.38
N SER A 16 -6.26 -7.12 3.77
CA SER A 16 -5.39 -8.31 3.71
C SER A 16 -3.91 -7.96 3.49
N GLY A 17 -3.04 -8.95 3.60
CA GLY A 17 -1.61 -8.85 3.28
C GLY A 17 -0.91 -7.70 4.00
N PHE A 18 -0.09 -6.95 3.26
CA PHE A 18 0.70 -5.84 3.81
C PHE A 18 -0.16 -4.72 4.37
N GLY A 19 -1.29 -4.39 3.70
CA GLY A 19 -2.19 -3.32 4.17
C GLY A 19 -2.82 -3.65 5.52
N ALA A 20 -3.35 -4.86 5.70
CA ALA A 20 -3.93 -5.30 6.97
C ALA A 20 -2.87 -5.36 8.09
N ALA A 21 -1.69 -5.91 7.81
CA ALA A 21 -0.61 -5.96 8.79
C ALA A 21 -0.15 -4.55 9.20
N THR A 22 -0.02 -3.63 8.24
CA THR A 22 0.37 -2.25 8.51
C THR A 22 -0.70 -1.49 9.30
N ALA A 23 -1.99 -1.71 9.00
CA ALA A 23 -3.09 -1.13 9.76
C ALA A 23 -3.05 -1.58 11.23
N ARG A 24 -2.84 -2.87 11.49
CA ARG A 24 -2.67 -3.42 12.85
C ARG A 24 -1.45 -2.84 13.55
N GLU A 25 -0.33 -2.70 12.86
CA GLU A 25 0.91 -2.19 13.45
C GLU A 25 0.82 -0.70 13.79
N PHE A 26 0.22 0.13 12.93
CA PHE A 26 -0.10 1.52 13.27
C PHE A 26 -1.05 1.60 14.47
N ALA A 27 -2.06 0.72 14.55
CA ALA A 27 -2.98 0.66 15.68
C ALA A 27 -2.24 0.33 16.98
N ARG A 28 -1.31 -0.64 16.98
CA ARG A 28 -0.45 -0.96 18.15
C ARG A 28 0.42 0.22 18.55
N ALA A 29 0.83 1.04 17.60
CA ALA A 29 1.57 2.29 17.84
C ALA A 29 0.67 3.45 18.33
N GLY A 30 -0.64 3.23 18.50
CA GLY A 30 -1.60 4.21 19.01
C GLY A 30 -2.15 5.17 17.96
N TRP A 31 -2.11 4.80 16.67
CA TRP A 31 -2.67 5.60 15.58
C TRP A 31 -4.07 5.10 15.22
N ASN A 32 -4.97 6.03 14.94
CA ASN A 32 -6.27 5.74 14.37
C ASN A 32 -6.16 5.34 12.88
N ILE A 33 -7.08 4.52 12.40
CA ILE A 33 -6.99 3.93 11.06
C ILE A 33 -8.20 4.29 10.20
N ILE A 34 -7.90 4.79 8.98
CA ILE A 34 -8.85 4.85 7.88
C ILE A 34 -8.43 3.77 6.88
N GLY A 35 -9.28 2.77 6.67
CA GLY A 35 -9.03 1.67 5.76
C GLY A 35 -9.93 1.74 4.54
N VAL A 36 -9.36 1.59 3.34
CA VAL A 36 -10.12 1.42 2.10
C VAL A 36 -9.85 0.03 1.56
N HIS A 37 -10.88 -0.71 1.23
CA HIS A 37 -10.79 -2.07 0.70
C HIS A 37 -11.89 -2.36 -0.30
N LEU A 38 -11.74 -3.42 -1.08
CA LEU A 38 -12.77 -3.89 -2.00
C LEU A 38 -12.95 -5.39 -1.82
N ASP A 39 -13.85 -5.76 -0.95
CA ASP A 39 -14.15 -7.14 -0.60
C ASP A 39 -15.57 -7.54 -0.94
N ARG A 40 -15.71 -8.82 -1.30
CA ARG A 40 -17.00 -9.45 -1.54
C ARG A 40 -17.52 -10.09 -0.24
N ARG A 41 -18.80 -10.43 -0.23
CA ARG A 41 -19.46 -11.04 0.94
C ARG A 41 -18.68 -12.21 1.56
N GLY A 42 -18.02 -13.05 0.73
CA GLY A 42 -17.29 -14.23 1.21
C GLY A 42 -15.98 -13.92 1.95
N THR A 43 -15.43 -12.71 1.84
CA THR A 43 -14.19 -12.28 2.53
C THR A 43 -14.43 -11.29 3.66
N MET A 44 -15.67 -10.87 3.88
CA MET A 44 -15.99 -9.86 4.90
C MET A 44 -15.65 -10.31 6.33
N ALA A 45 -15.71 -11.60 6.64
CA ALA A 45 -15.30 -12.11 7.96
C ALA A 45 -13.83 -11.78 8.27
N LEU A 46 -12.93 -11.88 7.27
CA LEU A 46 -11.53 -11.51 7.43
C LEU A 46 -11.34 -10.00 7.63
N VAL A 47 -12.18 -9.19 6.99
CA VAL A 47 -12.17 -7.73 7.19
C VAL A 47 -12.58 -7.38 8.61
N GLU A 48 -13.63 -8.02 9.13
CA GLU A 48 -14.09 -7.83 10.51
C GLU A 48 -13.02 -8.25 11.54
N GLU A 49 -12.26 -9.31 11.28
CA GLU A 49 -11.12 -9.67 12.12
C GLU A 49 -10.08 -8.54 12.18
N VAL A 50 -9.72 -7.94 11.03
CA VAL A 50 -8.79 -6.80 10.99
C VAL A 50 -9.33 -5.63 11.80
N ILE A 51 -10.60 -5.27 11.62
CA ILE A 51 -11.25 -4.17 12.33
C ILE A 51 -11.25 -4.43 13.84
N ASN A 52 -11.57 -5.66 14.27
CA ASN A 52 -11.60 -6.03 15.67
C ASN A 52 -10.22 -6.00 16.32
N ASP A 53 -9.16 -6.44 15.60
CA ASP A 53 -7.78 -6.34 16.08
C ASP A 53 -7.34 -4.89 16.27
N ILE A 54 -7.74 -3.98 15.35
CA ILE A 54 -7.45 -2.55 15.46
C ILE A 54 -8.22 -1.96 16.66
N ARG A 55 -9.49 -2.27 16.83
CA ARG A 55 -10.29 -1.82 17.99
C ARG A 55 -9.73 -2.32 19.31
N ALA A 56 -9.22 -3.56 19.35
CA ALA A 56 -8.60 -4.13 20.54
C ALA A 56 -7.32 -3.39 20.97
N ALA A 57 -6.65 -2.68 20.06
CA ALA A 57 -5.53 -1.79 20.39
C ALA A 57 -5.98 -0.45 21.02
N GLY A 58 -7.29 -0.20 21.18
CA GLY A 58 -7.83 0.98 21.83
C GLY A 58 -7.80 2.25 20.97
N VAL A 59 -7.72 2.12 19.66
CA VAL A 59 -7.73 3.22 18.69
C VAL A 59 -9.00 3.19 17.84
N GLU A 60 -9.28 4.28 17.14
CA GLU A 60 -10.41 4.36 16.25
C GLU A 60 -10.13 3.75 14.88
N VAL A 61 -11.18 3.21 14.27
CA VAL A 61 -11.10 2.59 12.96
C VAL A 61 -12.35 2.89 12.14
N VAL A 62 -12.13 3.37 10.92
CA VAL A 62 -13.16 3.62 9.91
C VAL A 62 -12.76 2.88 8.64
N PHE A 63 -13.56 1.91 8.20
CA PHE A 63 -13.29 1.15 6.98
C PHE A 63 -14.37 1.40 5.93
N HIS A 64 -13.92 1.57 4.68
CA HIS A 64 -14.78 1.81 3.51
C HIS A 64 -14.60 0.67 2.51
N ASN A 65 -15.68 -0.07 2.24
CA ASN A 65 -15.68 -1.13 1.21
C ASN A 65 -16.04 -0.55 -0.15
N VAL A 66 -15.04 -0.01 -0.85
CA VAL A 66 -15.20 0.64 -2.15
C VAL A 66 -13.98 0.42 -3.04
N ASN A 67 -14.14 0.61 -4.36
CA ASN A 67 -13.01 0.66 -5.28
C ASN A 67 -12.19 1.95 -5.05
N ALA A 68 -10.96 1.82 -4.59
CA ALA A 68 -10.06 2.94 -4.32
C ALA A 68 -9.66 3.74 -5.60
N ALA A 69 -9.83 3.17 -6.78
CA ALA A 69 -9.61 3.85 -8.07
C ALA A 69 -10.85 4.62 -8.57
N ASP A 70 -12.01 4.48 -7.92
CA ASP A 70 -13.21 5.24 -8.26
C ASP A 70 -13.09 6.68 -7.73
N GLU A 71 -13.12 7.66 -8.63
CA GLU A 71 -12.99 9.08 -8.29
C GLU A 71 -14.10 9.56 -7.35
N GLY A 72 -15.36 9.19 -7.62
CA GLY A 72 -16.49 9.61 -6.81
C GLY A 72 -16.40 9.05 -5.39
N LYS A 73 -16.04 7.78 -5.25
CA LYS A 73 -15.84 7.13 -3.94
C LYS A 73 -14.65 7.71 -3.19
N ARG A 74 -13.53 7.98 -3.87
CA ARG A 74 -12.37 8.64 -3.28
C ARG A 74 -12.74 10.00 -2.72
N LYS A 75 -13.39 10.87 -3.50
CA LYS A 75 -13.82 12.20 -3.06
C LYS A 75 -14.82 12.13 -1.91
N GLN A 76 -15.72 11.15 -1.92
CA GLN A 76 -16.66 10.92 -0.81
C GLN A 76 -15.91 10.61 0.49
N ILE A 77 -14.94 9.68 0.47
CA ILE A 77 -14.15 9.30 1.65
C ILE A 77 -13.34 10.49 2.17
N ILE A 78 -12.74 11.27 1.28
CA ILE A 78 -11.99 12.48 1.67
C ILE A 78 -12.92 13.47 2.38
N ALA A 79 -14.11 13.72 1.85
CA ALA A 79 -15.07 14.64 2.46
C ALA A 79 -15.55 14.14 3.83
N GLU A 80 -15.87 12.84 3.96
CA GLU A 80 -16.25 12.21 5.23
C GLU A 80 -15.11 12.30 6.27
N THR A 81 -13.84 12.07 5.82
CA THR A 81 -12.68 12.19 6.69
C THR A 81 -12.46 13.63 7.16
N VAL A 82 -12.60 14.62 6.28
CA VAL A 82 -12.52 16.05 6.66
C VAL A 82 -13.57 16.39 7.73
N GLY A 83 -14.81 15.93 7.56
CA GLY A 83 -15.89 16.11 8.55
C GLY A 83 -15.52 15.49 9.90
N LEU A 84 -15.13 14.21 9.88
CA LEU A 84 -14.74 13.46 11.07
C LEU A 84 -13.61 14.15 11.86
N LEU A 85 -12.54 14.54 11.19
CA LEU A 85 -11.36 15.15 11.86
C LEU A 85 -11.67 16.57 12.36
N ARG A 86 -12.50 17.32 11.63
CA ARG A 86 -12.95 18.65 12.08
C ARG A 86 -13.78 18.59 13.35
N GLU A 87 -14.73 17.66 13.44
CA GLU A 87 -15.56 17.46 14.64
C GLU A 87 -14.73 17.12 15.88
N ARG A 88 -13.51 16.59 15.69
CA ARG A 88 -12.57 16.19 16.75
C ARG A 88 -11.50 17.24 17.05
N GLY A 89 -11.38 18.28 16.23
CA GLY A 89 -10.26 19.22 16.31
C GLY A 89 -8.91 18.56 15.93
N GLU A 90 -8.95 17.60 15.01
CA GLU A 90 -7.79 16.81 14.53
C GLU A 90 -7.46 17.10 13.06
N GLU A 91 -7.77 18.29 12.56
CA GLU A 91 -7.49 18.67 11.17
C GLU A 91 -5.99 18.52 10.85
N GLY A 92 -5.69 18.03 9.65
CA GLY A 92 -4.32 17.78 9.21
C GLY A 92 -3.60 16.61 9.89
N ARG A 93 -4.33 15.73 10.57
CA ARG A 93 -3.76 14.62 11.33
C ARG A 93 -3.69 13.28 10.60
N VAL A 94 -3.96 13.22 9.30
CA VAL A 94 -3.59 12.05 8.47
C VAL A 94 -2.09 12.13 8.21
N VAL A 95 -1.31 11.47 9.06
CA VAL A 95 0.16 11.58 9.10
C VAL A 95 0.82 10.55 8.19
N ALA A 96 0.17 9.42 7.91
CA ALA A 96 0.68 8.43 6.98
C ALA A 96 -0.39 7.98 5.98
N MET A 97 0.03 7.73 4.73
CA MET A 97 -0.75 6.99 3.75
C MET A 97 0.06 5.79 3.26
N LEU A 98 -0.55 4.60 3.23
CA LEU A 98 -0.01 3.42 2.55
C LEU A 98 -0.88 3.07 1.34
N HIS A 99 -0.30 3.10 0.16
CA HIS A 99 -0.89 2.55 -1.06
C HIS A 99 -0.47 1.09 -1.24
N SER A 100 -1.34 0.16 -0.85
CA SER A 100 -1.11 -1.30 -0.91
C SER A 100 -2.11 -2.00 -1.84
N LEU A 101 -2.45 -1.37 -2.95
CA LEU A 101 -3.37 -1.94 -3.94
C LEU A 101 -2.63 -2.94 -4.85
N ALA A 102 -3.20 -4.15 -4.95
CA ALA A 102 -2.64 -5.26 -5.72
C ALA A 102 -3.72 -5.92 -6.59
N PHE A 103 -4.38 -5.11 -7.43
CA PHE A 103 -5.38 -5.57 -8.38
C PHE A 103 -4.97 -5.21 -9.79
N GLY A 104 -4.38 -6.18 -10.50
CA GLY A 104 -3.89 -6.03 -11.87
C GLY A 104 -4.08 -7.30 -12.69
N ALA A 105 -3.96 -7.17 -14.02
CA ALA A 105 -4.12 -8.28 -14.95
C ALA A 105 -2.85 -9.14 -14.99
N ILE A 106 -3.02 -10.45 -14.78
CA ILE A 106 -1.97 -11.47 -14.91
C ILE A 106 -2.23 -12.22 -16.21
N ARG A 107 -1.72 -11.67 -17.30
CA ARG A 107 -1.88 -12.21 -18.68
C ARG A 107 -0.59 -12.05 -19.47
N ALA A 108 -0.38 -12.94 -20.45
CA ALA A 108 0.72 -12.80 -21.40
C ALA A 108 0.54 -11.54 -22.26
N TYR A 109 1.63 -10.92 -22.70
CA TYR A 109 1.56 -9.83 -23.69
C TYR A 109 1.24 -10.36 -25.08
N VAL A 110 1.83 -11.49 -25.39
CA VAL A 110 1.62 -12.19 -26.67
C VAL A 110 1.14 -13.60 -26.36
N ASP A 111 0.07 -14.02 -27.02
CA ASP A 111 -0.54 -15.35 -26.90
C ASP A 111 -1.17 -15.69 -28.26
N ASP A 112 -1.05 -16.95 -28.70
CA ASP A 112 -1.56 -17.42 -29.97
C ASP A 112 -3.10 -17.61 -30.01
N GLY A 113 -3.76 -17.38 -28.84
CA GLY A 113 -5.21 -17.44 -28.66
C GLY A 113 -5.75 -16.19 -27.95
N ASP A 114 -6.88 -16.32 -27.28
CA ASP A 114 -7.57 -15.22 -26.58
C ASP A 114 -6.99 -14.92 -25.18
N GLY A 115 -5.81 -15.47 -24.86
CA GLY A 115 -5.16 -15.32 -23.56
C GLY A 115 -4.35 -14.03 -23.37
N ALA A 116 -4.09 -13.27 -24.45
CA ALA A 116 -3.31 -12.04 -24.40
C ALA A 116 -4.00 -10.94 -23.58
N ILE A 117 -3.17 -10.02 -23.08
CA ILE A 117 -3.66 -8.85 -22.37
C ILE A 117 -4.36 -7.87 -23.30
N THR A 118 -5.46 -7.29 -22.86
CA THR A 118 -6.22 -6.30 -23.63
C THR A 118 -5.86 -4.87 -23.18
N PRO A 119 -6.13 -3.84 -24.03
CA PRO A 119 -6.00 -2.43 -23.65
C PRO A 119 -6.75 -2.10 -22.35
N ALA A 120 -7.96 -2.62 -22.15
CA ALA A 120 -8.74 -2.42 -20.94
C ALA A 120 -8.06 -3.01 -19.70
N ASN A 121 -7.41 -4.17 -19.83
CA ASN A 121 -6.61 -4.77 -18.74
C ASN A 121 -5.41 -3.90 -18.36
N PHE A 122 -4.72 -3.32 -19.37
CA PHE A 122 -3.63 -2.37 -19.11
C PHE A 122 -4.11 -1.13 -18.39
N GLN A 123 -5.16 -0.49 -18.91
CA GLN A 123 -5.73 0.73 -18.34
C GLN A 123 -6.17 0.50 -16.88
N MET A 124 -6.94 -0.56 -16.64
CA MET A 124 -7.39 -0.92 -15.28
C MET A 124 -6.20 -1.16 -14.34
N THR A 125 -5.17 -1.87 -14.79
CA THR A 125 -3.99 -2.17 -13.96
C THR A 125 -3.22 -0.90 -13.61
N MET A 126 -2.99 -0.02 -14.58
CA MET A 126 -2.34 1.27 -14.38
C MET A 126 -3.14 2.17 -13.43
N GLU A 127 -4.44 2.25 -13.65
CA GLU A 127 -5.33 3.09 -12.86
C GLU A 127 -5.33 2.69 -11.38
N VAL A 128 -5.48 1.39 -11.11
CA VAL A 128 -5.55 0.89 -9.73
C VAL A 128 -4.17 0.89 -9.06
N MET A 129 -3.09 0.49 -9.76
CA MET A 129 -1.83 0.17 -9.11
C MET A 129 -0.77 1.29 -9.21
N ALA A 130 -1.01 2.32 -10.04
CA ALA A 130 -0.07 3.43 -10.22
C ALA A 130 -0.76 4.81 -10.09
N ASN A 131 -1.76 5.09 -10.94
CA ASN A 131 -2.35 6.43 -11.02
C ASN A 131 -3.09 6.83 -9.74
N SER A 132 -3.82 5.89 -9.13
CA SER A 132 -4.58 6.15 -7.92
C SER A 132 -3.72 6.66 -6.75
N LEU A 133 -2.42 6.30 -6.68
CA LEU A 133 -1.48 6.87 -5.71
C LEU A 133 -1.43 8.39 -5.81
N VAL A 134 -1.30 8.91 -7.04
CA VAL A 134 -1.22 10.35 -7.29
C VAL A 134 -2.52 11.04 -6.91
N TYR A 135 -3.65 10.48 -7.30
CA TYR A 135 -4.97 11.08 -7.03
C TYR A 135 -5.31 11.14 -5.54
N TRP A 136 -5.02 10.07 -4.79
CA TRP A 136 -5.19 10.07 -3.33
C TRP A 136 -4.27 11.08 -2.66
N THR A 137 -3.02 11.21 -3.14
CA THR A 137 -2.08 12.22 -2.64
C THR A 137 -2.60 13.63 -2.90
N GLN A 138 -3.05 13.94 -4.12
CA GLN A 138 -3.64 15.24 -4.47
C GLN A 138 -4.82 15.59 -3.57
N ASP A 139 -5.74 14.66 -3.37
CA ASP A 139 -6.92 14.89 -2.55
C ASP A 139 -6.58 15.08 -1.05
N LEU A 140 -5.60 14.33 -0.50
CA LEU A 140 -5.12 14.52 0.87
C LEU A 140 -4.49 15.90 1.09
N ILE A 141 -3.71 16.39 0.14
CA ILE A 141 -3.05 17.70 0.23
C ILE A 141 -4.07 18.82 0.06
N SER A 142 -4.89 18.77 -1.01
CA SER A 142 -5.85 19.82 -1.33
C SER A 142 -6.96 19.98 -0.28
N SER A 143 -7.32 18.91 0.42
CA SER A 143 -8.29 18.93 1.52
C SER A 143 -7.70 19.38 2.86
N GLY A 144 -6.37 19.52 2.97
CA GLY A 144 -5.70 19.82 4.23
C GLY A 144 -5.64 18.64 5.22
N LEU A 145 -6.01 17.42 4.81
CA LEU A 145 -5.95 16.22 5.66
C LEU A 145 -4.52 15.80 5.99
N MET A 146 -3.58 15.96 5.04
CA MET A 146 -2.16 15.71 5.25
C MET A 146 -1.38 17.02 5.12
N THR A 147 -0.55 17.30 6.11
CA THR A 147 0.24 18.52 6.22
C THR A 147 1.71 18.18 6.50
N THR A 148 2.52 19.18 6.86
CA THR A 148 3.94 19.02 7.21
C THR A 148 4.15 17.85 8.18
N GLY A 149 5.12 17.01 7.86
CA GLY A 149 5.39 15.77 8.61
C GLY A 149 4.67 14.53 8.04
N GLY A 150 3.85 14.70 6.98
CA GLY A 150 3.17 13.58 6.31
C GLY A 150 4.14 12.59 5.66
N ARG A 151 3.72 11.32 5.59
CA ARG A 151 4.48 10.20 5.03
C ARG A 151 3.63 9.43 4.05
N ILE A 152 4.12 9.28 2.82
CA ILE A 152 3.47 8.49 1.78
C ILE A 152 4.32 7.28 1.48
N TYR A 153 3.72 6.10 1.59
CA TYR A 153 4.32 4.82 1.25
C TYR A 153 3.52 4.13 0.17
N ALA A 154 4.20 3.45 -0.76
CA ALA A 154 3.54 2.67 -1.79
C ALA A 154 4.23 1.31 -1.94
N MET A 155 3.45 0.22 -1.91
CA MET A 155 4.00 -1.13 -2.12
C MET A 155 4.41 -1.31 -3.57
N THR A 156 5.67 -1.62 -3.81
CA THR A 156 6.21 -2.01 -5.11
C THR A 156 6.60 -3.49 -5.16
N SER A 157 7.38 -3.91 -6.13
CA SER A 157 7.73 -5.31 -6.38
C SER A 157 9.06 -5.41 -7.12
N SER A 158 9.84 -6.45 -6.87
CA SER A 158 11.01 -6.81 -7.68
C SER A 158 10.67 -7.05 -9.15
N GLY A 159 9.39 -7.25 -9.47
CA GLY A 159 8.90 -7.30 -10.86
C GLY A 159 9.16 -6.02 -11.67
N THR A 160 9.57 -4.89 -11.06
CA THR A 160 10.00 -3.68 -11.78
C THR A 160 11.31 -3.86 -12.55
N HIS A 161 12.17 -4.78 -12.11
CA HIS A 161 13.49 -5.07 -12.72
C HIS A 161 13.72 -6.57 -12.98
N ARG A 162 12.86 -7.46 -12.47
CA ARG A 162 12.86 -8.91 -12.76
C ARG A 162 11.68 -9.27 -13.64
N VAL A 163 11.89 -10.22 -14.57
CA VAL A 163 10.81 -10.71 -15.44
C VAL A 163 10.10 -11.88 -14.79
N ILE A 164 8.80 -11.72 -14.53
CA ILE A 164 7.89 -12.75 -14.05
C ILE A 164 6.89 -13.07 -15.15
N ARG A 165 6.71 -14.34 -15.50
CA ARG A 165 5.79 -14.74 -16.59
C ARG A 165 4.37 -14.25 -16.31
N LYS A 166 3.73 -13.67 -17.35
CA LYS A 166 2.36 -13.11 -17.32
C LYS A 166 2.17 -11.91 -16.36
N TYR A 167 3.25 -11.41 -15.74
CA TYR A 167 3.20 -10.33 -14.76
C TYR A 167 3.47 -8.93 -15.37
N GLY A 168 3.66 -8.86 -16.68
CA GLY A 168 4.15 -7.67 -17.38
C GLY A 168 3.36 -6.40 -17.10
N ALA A 169 2.00 -6.45 -17.13
CA ALA A 169 1.18 -5.27 -16.84
C ALA A 169 1.36 -4.77 -15.39
N ILE A 170 1.51 -5.69 -14.45
CA ILE A 170 1.76 -5.33 -13.05
C ILE A 170 3.18 -4.77 -12.90
N SER A 171 4.19 -5.38 -13.54
CA SER A 171 5.57 -4.85 -13.57
C SER A 171 5.60 -3.42 -14.09
N MET A 172 4.93 -3.15 -15.21
CA MET A 172 4.82 -1.81 -15.79
C MET A 172 4.14 -0.83 -14.82
N ALA A 173 3.03 -1.22 -14.20
CA ALA A 173 2.33 -0.37 -13.24
C ALA A 173 3.19 -0.09 -12.00
N LYS A 174 3.96 -1.07 -11.51
CA LYS A 174 4.87 -0.86 -10.37
C LYS A 174 6.08 0.01 -10.74
N ALA A 175 6.61 -0.11 -11.95
CA ALA A 175 7.65 0.81 -12.44
C ALA A 175 7.12 2.26 -12.56
N ALA A 176 5.89 2.43 -13.04
CA ALA A 176 5.22 3.73 -13.08
C ALA A 176 4.96 4.27 -11.64
N LEU A 177 4.56 3.41 -10.71
CA LEU A 177 4.38 3.78 -9.30
C LEU A 177 5.70 4.30 -8.69
N GLU A 178 6.83 3.64 -8.95
CA GLU A 178 8.15 4.10 -8.48
C GLU A 178 8.55 5.45 -9.13
N ALA A 179 8.20 5.66 -10.40
CA ALA A 179 8.39 6.96 -11.06
C ALA A 179 7.52 8.04 -10.39
N ASN A 180 6.25 7.73 -10.08
CA ASN A 180 5.36 8.63 -9.34
C ASN A 180 5.90 8.96 -7.95
N ILE A 181 6.47 8.01 -7.23
CA ILE A 181 7.11 8.23 -5.92
C ILE A 181 8.24 9.25 -6.02
N ARG A 182 9.12 9.13 -7.02
CA ARG A 182 10.21 10.11 -7.22
C ARG A 182 9.68 11.50 -7.55
N GLN A 183 8.66 11.60 -8.39
CA GLN A 183 8.03 12.88 -8.72
C GLN A 183 7.34 13.49 -7.51
N LEU A 184 6.55 12.70 -6.76
CA LEU A 184 5.90 13.14 -5.53
C LEU A 184 6.91 13.59 -4.47
N ALA A 185 8.04 12.92 -4.31
CA ALA A 185 9.08 13.29 -3.36
C ALA A 185 9.61 14.71 -3.62
N VAL A 186 9.76 15.09 -4.89
CA VAL A 186 10.21 16.45 -5.28
C VAL A 186 9.10 17.48 -5.07
N GLU A 187 7.89 17.19 -5.56
CA GLU A 187 6.78 18.17 -5.51
C GLU A 187 6.27 18.39 -4.07
N LEU A 188 6.31 17.38 -3.22
CA LEU A 188 5.86 17.45 -1.83
C LEU A 188 6.92 18.01 -0.86
N ALA A 189 8.15 18.22 -1.30
CA ALA A 189 9.22 18.74 -0.46
C ALA A 189 8.86 20.11 0.16
N THR A 190 8.22 21.00 -0.61
CA THR A 190 7.76 22.31 -0.12
C THR A 190 6.64 22.22 0.91
N HIS A 191 5.93 21.10 0.96
CA HIS A 191 4.90 20.79 1.97
C HIS A 191 5.48 20.10 3.21
N GLY A 192 6.77 19.74 3.21
CA GLY A 192 7.41 18.97 4.29
C GLY A 192 6.90 17.54 4.39
N ILE A 193 6.48 16.94 3.27
CA ILE A 193 5.94 15.59 3.16
C ILE A 193 6.91 14.72 2.37
N THR A 194 7.10 13.46 2.77
CA THR A 194 7.98 12.51 2.08
C THR A 194 7.19 11.40 1.42
N ALA A 195 7.74 10.85 0.32
CA ALA A 195 7.16 9.73 -0.41
C ALA A 195 8.22 8.68 -0.73
N ASN A 196 7.97 7.40 -0.37
CA ASN A 196 8.86 6.28 -0.63
C ASN A 196 8.08 5.05 -1.09
N ALA A 197 8.71 4.24 -1.94
CA ALA A 197 8.23 2.91 -2.28
C ALA A 197 8.80 1.86 -1.31
N ILE A 198 8.03 0.82 -1.02
CA ILE A 198 8.44 -0.32 -0.20
C ILE A 198 8.43 -1.57 -1.07
N GLN A 199 9.58 -2.17 -1.29
CA GLN A 199 9.72 -3.44 -1.98
C GLN A 199 9.83 -4.56 -0.96
N ALA A 200 8.76 -5.34 -0.83
CA ALA A 200 8.76 -6.54 0.00
C ALA A 200 9.35 -7.73 -0.74
N GLY A 201 9.93 -8.67 -0.01
CA GLY A 201 10.23 -10.01 -0.53
C GLY A 201 8.96 -10.80 -0.85
N VAL A 202 9.12 -11.95 -1.49
CA VAL A 202 8.01 -12.85 -1.79
C VAL A 202 7.31 -13.25 -0.49
N THR A 203 6.01 -12.99 -0.45
CA THR A 203 5.17 -13.16 0.73
C THR A 203 3.92 -13.92 0.36
N ASP A 204 3.56 -14.97 1.11
CA ASP A 204 2.34 -15.73 0.86
C ASP A 204 1.11 -14.90 1.20
N THR A 205 0.58 -14.23 0.18
CA THR A 205 -0.58 -13.36 0.26
C THR A 205 -1.65 -13.79 -0.75
N PRO A 206 -2.91 -13.37 -0.60
CA PRO A 206 -3.93 -13.60 -1.61
C PRO A 206 -3.55 -13.08 -3.00
N ALA A 207 -2.72 -12.04 -3.08
CA ALA A 207 -2.20 -11.51 -4.35
C ALA A 207 -1.18 -12.45 -5.00
N LEU A 208 -0.22 -12.99 -4.23
CA LEU A 208 0.77 -13.96 -4.72
C LEU A 208 0.09 -15.21 -5.26
N ARG A 209 -0.90 -15.76 -4.56
CA ARG A 209 -1.60 -16.99 -4.94
C ARG A 209 -2.33 -16.91 -6.28
N LYS A 210 -2.52 -15.71 -6.84
CA LYS A 210 -3.06 -15.50 -8.19
C LYS A 210 -2.00 -15.66 -9.29
N ILE A 211 -0.72 -15.63 -8.95
CA ILE A 211 0.38 -15.82 -9.92
C ILE A 211 0.50 -17.31 -10.25
N PRO A 212 0.41 -17.73 -11.55
CA PRO A 212 0.32 -19.13 -11.91
C PRO A 212 1.46 -20.04 -11.43
N ASP A 213 2.67 -19.52 -11.31
CA ASP A 213 3.88 -20.27 -10.90
C ASP A 213 4.27 -20.03 -9.42
N HIS A 214 3.35 -19.52 -8.60
CA HIS A 214 3.67 -19.15 -7.21
C HIS A 214 4.23 -20.30 -6.35
N PRO A 215 3.83 -21.60 -6.47
CA PRO A 215 4.44 -22.65 -5.66
C PRO A 215 5.93 -22.84 -5.94
N ASN A 216 6.31 -22.85 -7.22
CA ASN A 216 7.73 -22.94 -7.62
C ASN A 216 8.52 -21.68 -7.25
N MET A 217 7.89 -20.51 -7.32
CA MET A 217 8.47 -19.25 -6.85
C MET A 217 8.78 -19.33 -5.36
N ILE A 218 7.84 -19.76 -4.53
CA ILE A 218 8.05 -19.96 -3.09
C ILE A 218 9.21 -20.92 -2.83
N GLY A 219 9.26 -22.06 -3.51
CA GLY A 219 10.34 -23.03 -3.36
C GLY A 219 11.72 -22.47 -3.68
N ARG A 220 11.83 -21.70 -4.78
CA ARG A 220 13.10 -21.03 -5.16
C ARG A 220 13.53 -20.01 -4.11
N ILE A 221 12.61 -19.19 -3.64
CA ILE A 221 12.92 -18.16 -2.64
C ILE A 221 13.35 -18.78 -1.31
N LEU A 222 12.66 -19.82 -0.83
CA LEU A 222 13.07 -20.53 0.38
C LEU A 222 14.48 -21.12 0.27
N ALA A 223 14.89 -21.55 -0.92
CA ALA A 223 16.21 -22.10 -1.16
C ALA A 223 17.32 -21.03 -1.28
N SER A 224 16.97 -19.83 -1.74
CA SER A 224 17.96 -18.77 -2.03
C SER A 224 17.97 -17.64 -0.99
N ASN A 225 16.88 -17.40 -0.25
CA ASN A 225 16.83 -16.32 0.73
C ASN A 225 17.86 -16.51 1.84
N PRO A 226 18.71 -15.52 2.14
CA PRO A 226 19.76 -15.64 3.16
C PRO A 226 19.26 -16.03 4.55
N HIS A 227 18.01 -15.69 4.87
CA HIS A 227 17.38 -16.02 6.15
C HIS A 227 16.60 -17.33 6.12
N GLY A 228 16.57 -18.08 5.01
CA GLY A 228 15.89 -19.38 4.88
C GLY A 228 14.38 -19.34 5.07
N ARG A 229 13.75 -18.18 4.92
CA ARG A 229 12.29 -18.00 5.05
C ARG A 229 11.73 -16.98 4.08
N LEU A 230 10.44 -17.01 3.86
CA LEU A 230 9.73 -15.94 3.17
C LEU A 230 9.62 -14.70 4.05
N THR A 231 9.50 -13.55 3.41
CA THR A 231 9.00 -12.33 4.06
C THR A 231 7.58 -12.56 4.54
N VAL A 232 7.24 -12.07 5.72
CA VAL A 232 5.86 -12.05 6.21
C VAL A 232 5.34 -10.61 6.27
N PRO A 233 4.01 -10.39 6.20
CA PRO A 233 3.46 -9.02 6.20
C PRO A 233 3.91 -8.18 7.39
N ASP A 234 4.11 -8.78 8.55
CA ASP A 234 4.55 -8.09 9.78
C ASP A 234 6.00 -7.57 9.68
N ASP A 235 6.89 -8.21 8.91
CA ASP A 235 8.24 -7.68 8.69
C ASP A 235 8.18 -6.30 8.03
N VAL A 236 7.31 -6.18 7.03
CA VAL A 236 7.11 -4.95 6.27
C VAL A 236 6.35 -3.89 7.08
N ALA A 237 5.30 -4.30 7.78
CA ALA A 237 4.48 -3.42 8.60
C ALA A 237 5.31 -2.69 9.67
N LYS A 238 6.17 -3.42 10.38
CA LYS A 238 7.08 -2.86 11.39
C LYS A 238 8.03 -1.82 10.80
N VAL A 239 8.58 -2.07 9.61
CA VAL A 239 9.45 -1.10 8.93
C VAL A 239 8.67 0.15 8.56
N ILE A 240 7.48 0.04 7.95
CA ILE A 240 6.66 1.19 7.56
C ILE A 240 6.33 2.06 8.78
N VAL A 241 5.90 1.47 9.89
CA VAL A 241 5.57 2.21 11.12
C VAL A 241 6.81 2.86 11.72
N THR A 242 7.96 2.16 11.73
CA THR A 242 9.24 2.72 12.18
C THR A 242 9.69 3.91 11.32
N LEU A 243 9.41 3.88 10.02
CA LEU A 243 9.72 4.98 9.11
C LEU A 243 8.72 6.16 9.21
N ALA A 244 7.61 6.01 9.90
CA ALA A 244 6.59 7.06 10.03
C ALA A 244 6.87 8.05 11.19
N VAL A 245 8.13 8.17 11.62
CA VAL A 245 8.57 9.06 12.70
C VAL A 245 9.28 10.30 12.15
N PRO A 246 9.37 11.41 12.91
CA PRO A 246 10.07 12.63 12.47
C PRO A 246 11.55 12.41 12.14
N ALA A 247 12.23 11.49 12.83
CA ALA A 247 13.67 11.22 12.64
C ALA A 247 14.03 10.73 11.21
N THR A 248 13.06 10.22 10.46
CA THR A 248 13.24 9.73 9.07
C THR A 248 12.85 10.77 8.00
N ALA A 249 12.61 12.02 8.38
CA ALA A 249 12.12 13.07 7.48
C ALA A 249 13.05 13.38 6.29
N TRP A 250 14.30 12.93 6.32
CA TRP A 250 15.26 13.10 5.23
C TRP A 250 15.27 11.95 4.22
N LEU A 251 14.47 10.90 4.47
CA LEU A 251 14.30 9.77 3.57
C LEU A 251 13.11 9.98 2.65
N THR A 252 13.37 10.25 1.37
CA THR A 252 12.32 10.49 0.36
C THR A 252 12.79 10.13 -1.05
N GLY A 253 11.87 9.66 -1.89
CA GLY A 253 12.10 9.33 -3.30
C GLY A 253 12.74 7.98 -3.56
N ASP A 254 12.88 7.14 -2.54
CA ASP A 254 13.62 5.88 -2.61
C ASP A 254 12.69 4.65 -2.72
N VAL A 255 13.30 3.53 -3.11
CA VAL A 255 12.72 2.18 -3.05
C VAL A 255 13.40 1.42 -1.92
N ILE A 256 12.72 1.32 -0.80
CA ILE A 256 13.23 0.68 0.41
C ILE A 256 12.92 -0.82 0.35
N ARG A 257 13.96 -1.66 0.32
CA ARG A 257 13.80 -3.12 0.32
C ARG A 257 13.58 -3.64 1.74
N VAL A 258 12.55 -4.47 1.88
CA VAL A 258 12.21 -5.19 3.11
C VAL A 258 11.97 -6.65 2.74
N ASP A 259 13.03 -7.36 2.42
CA ASP A 259 13.00 -8.66 1.76
C ASP A 259 13.99 -9.69 2.35
N GLY A 260 14.71 -9.33 3.42
CA GLY A 260 15.73 -10.21 4.02
C GLY A 260 16.91 -10.49 3.09
N GLY A 261 17.19 -9.61 2.12
CA GLY A 261 18.26 -9.79 1.14
C GLY A 261 17.87 -10.66 -0.06
N GLU A 262 16.59 -11.02 -0.22
CA GLU A 262 16.08 -11.86 -1.31
C GLU A 262 16.46 -11.33 -2.69
N ASP A 263 16.39 -10.03 -2.90
CA ASP A 263 16.56 -9.41 -4.21
C ASP A 263 18.03 -9.28 -4.64
N ILE A 264 18.99 -9.40 -3.72
CA ILE A 264 20.42 -9.28 -4.01
C ILE A 264 21.13 -10.63 -4.18
N VAL A 265 20.47 -11.74 -3.94
CA VAL A 265 21.02 -13.09 -4.08
C VAL A 265 20.48 -13.77 -5.35
N GLY A 266 20.91 -13.41 -6.51
CA GLY A 266 20.71 -14.13 -7.75
C GLY A 266 19.31 -14.07 -8.33
#